data_3a860b4544d09fb0b95e2a12c6937d9a
#
_entry.id   3a860b4544d09fb0b95e2a12c6937d9a
#
_cell.length_a   1.000
_cell.length_b   1.000
_cell.length_c   1.000
_cell.angle_alpha   90.00
_cell.angle_beta   90.00
_cell.angle_gamma   90.00
#
_symmetry.space_group_name_H-M   'P 1'
#
loop_
_entity.id
_entity.type
_entity.pdbx_description
1 polymer ?
#
loop_
_entity_poly.entity_id
_entity_poly.type
_entity_poly.pdbx_seq_one_letter_code
_entity_poly.pdbx_strand_id
1 'polypeptide(L)'
;MEIMSEIKDMYKGINTVRDLIDNSAKVFGDKPFIKYFNGDEIVEKSFITLRENSLALCRYIRDLCPDRMHIAVIGRTSYEYITALTGTLISGNVFLPFAPNTSADEAAMLFEDGDVEALFYESAYEETAQQILQKYDRLKVAVNMGDAEWFKDKYEKYSSDSEYASLSEIELNPEECAAIIYTSGTTGVRKGVMLSSSNLIANVTYPEIELSSDDVYLSVLPMHHIFCFSCDYFKPLLDGLTVCLNGDMSNIGRSLATFQPTTMRLVPMICESLIRKVNILHKRFPDKKPREVAEMVFGKNIRWIAVGGAYLGPGLVAEYEKYGIMLRQGYGMTETSPKITTADFTDYCKDSSGKIIKSICDVRLVEGEIQVKGKSVMMGYYKKPEETAAAFTEDGYLKTGDLGRFNSDETHLYVTGRIKNLIILSNGENISPEELEKKFVDEKVIKEIIVSAENDRIVCEVFPDEEYAKSVGIENIEEYLLEKVREANRGEKSYREISALHLRTTPFPKTTTGKIKRNNIRY
;
A
#
# COMPACT_ATOMS: atom_id res chain seq x y z
N MET A 1 -15.63 -19.97 -18.98
CA MET A 1 -16.33 -20.62 -17.84
C MET A 1 -15.44 -21.65 -17.14
N GLU A 2 -14.69 -22.47 -17.85
CA GLU A 2 -13.75 -23.46 -17.27
C GLU A 2 -12.67 -22.81 -16.40
N ILE A 3 -11.92 -21.84 -16.92
CA ILE A 3 -10.86 -21.11 -16.18
C ILE A 3 -11.41 -20.41 -14.93
N MET A 4 -12.60 -19.83 -14.97
CA MET A 4 -13.22 -19.21 -13.78
C MET A 4 -13.65 -20.24 -12.72
N SER A 5 -13.97 -21.48 -13.13
CA SER A 5 -14.23 -22.60 -12.20
C SER A 5 -12.93 -23.08 -11.56
N GLU A 6 -11.87 -23.24 -12.35
CA GLU A 6 -10.54 -23.65 -11.88
C GLU A 6 -9.94 -22.62 -10.91
N ILE A 7 -10.07 -21.32 -11.21
CA ILE A 7 -9.64 -20.24 -10.30
C ILE A 7 -10.40 -20.31 -8.97
N LYS A 8 -11.73 -20.53 -8.98
CA LYS A 8 -12.51 -20.66 -7.73
C LYS A 8 -12.13 -21.89 -6.90
N ASP A 9 -11.78 -22.99 -7.54
CA ASP A 9 -11.31 -24.19 -6.84
C ASP A 9 -9.88 -24.02 -6.34
N MET A 10 -9.04 -23.25 -7.05
CA MET A 10 -7.71 -22.84 -6.64
C MET A 10 -7.71 -22.09 -5.29
N TYR A 11 -8.68 -21.20 -5.05
CA TYR A 11 -8.79 -20.48 -3.76
C TYR A 11 -8.89 -21.39 -2.53
N LYS A 12 -9.44 -22.61 -2.69
CA LYS A 12 -9.75 -23.51 -1.57
C LYS A 12 -8.55 -24.27 -1.00
N GLY A 13 -7.44 -24.35 -1.72
CA GLY A 13 -6.28 -25.17 -1.33
C GLY A 13 -5.03 -24.37 -0.97
N ILE A 14 -5.07 -23.03 -1.03
CA ILE A 14 -3.91 -22.17 -0.80
C ILE A 14 -3.84 -21.78 0.68
N ASN A 15 -2.80 -22.23 1.36
CA ASN A 15 -2.53 -21.92 2.76
C ASN A 15 -1.21 -21.17 2.93
N THR A 16 -0.27 -21.32 1.99
CA THR A 16 1.05 -20.73 2.00
C THR A 16 1.34 -19.97 0.72
N VAL A 17 2.37 -19.10 0.73
CA VAL A 17 2.85 -18.44 -0.48
C VAL A 17 3.41 -19.45 -1.49
N ARG A 18 3.92 -20.61 -1.04
CA ARG A 18 4.34 -21.69 -1.93
C ARG A 18 3.15 -22.28 -2.68
N ASP A 19 2.05 -22.58 -1.99
CA ASP A 19 0.83 -23.07 -2.65
C ASP A 19 0.35 -22.06 -3.69
N LEU A 20 0.42 -20.77 -3.38
CA LEU A 20 0.03 -19.70 -4.29
C LEU A 20 0.84 -19.73 -5.58
N ILE A 21 2.18 -19.76 -5.49
CA ILE A 21 3.04 -19.71 -6.68
C ILE A 21 2.98 -21.01 -7.48
N ASP A 22 2.91 -22.17 -6.81
CA ASP A 22 2.80 -23.47 -7.47
C ASP A 22 1.48 -23.62 -8.23
N ASN A 23 0.37 -23.26 -7.60
CA ASN A 23 -0.94 -23.33 -8.24
C ASN A 23 -1.06 -22.32 -9.39
N SER A 24 -0.56 -21.09 -9.22
CA SER A 24 -0.58 -20.09 -10.29
C SER A 24 0.25 -20.52 -11.50
N ALA A 25 1.45 -21.07 -11.29
CA ALA A 25 2.27 -21.60 -12.36
C ALA A 25 1.61 -22.79 -13.07
N LYS A 26 0.93 -23.67 -12.32
CA LYS A 26 0.19 -24.80 -12.88
C LYS A 26 -0.99 -24.37 -13.74
N VAL A 27 -1.75 -23.35 -13.33
CA VAL A 27 -2.97 -22.90 -14.03
C VAL A 27 -2.63 -22.00 -15.21
N PHE A 28 -1.70 -21.06 -15.06
CA PHE A 28 -1.42 -20.04 -16.06
C PHE A 28 -0.19 -20.32 -16.94
N GLY A 29 0.68 -21.25 -16.55
CA GLY A 29 1.77 -21.76 -17.38
C GLY A 29 2.73 -20.69 -17.90
N ASP A 30 2.94 -20.71 -19.22
CA ASP A 30 3.84 -19.79 -19.94
C ASP A 30 3.23 -18.42 -20.22
N LYS A 31 2.01 -18.15 -19.74
CA LYS A 31 1.43 -16.82 -19.84
C LYS A 31 2.35 -15.77 -19.21
N PRO A 32 2.58 -14.61 -19.86
CA PRO A 32 3.33 -13.51 -19.25
C PRO A 32 2.68 -13.04 -17.95
N PHE A 33 3.42 -13.14 -16.85
CA PHE A 33 2.99 -12.62 -15.56
C PHE A 33 3.62 -11.25 -15.26
N ILE A 34 4.94 -11.12 -15.38
CA ILE A 34 5.64 -9.86 -15.10
C ILE A 34 6.21 -9.30 -16.39
N LYS A 35 5.96 -7.99 -16.64
CA LYS A 35 6.56 -7.21 -17.71
C LYS A 35 7.26 -5.99 -17.12
N TYR A 36 8.46 -5.67 -17.62
CA TYR A 36 9.22 -4.51 -17.16
C TYR A 36 10.16 -4.00 -18.24
N PHE A 37 10.65 -2.76 -18.07
CA PHE A 37 11.65 -2.19 -18.95
C PHE A 37 13.07 -2.61 -18.52
N ASN A 38 13.85 -3.08 -19.48
CA ASN A 38 15.30 -3.17 -19.40
C ASN A 38 15.90 -2.23 -20.46
N GLY A 39 16.25 -1.01 -20.07
CA GLY A 39 16.53 0.07 -21.00
C GLY A 39 15.30 0.40 -21.84
N ASP A 40 15.39 0.20 -23.16
CA ASP A 40 14.27 0.41 -24.10
C ASP A 40 13.51 -0.87 -24.45
N GLU A 41 14.03 -2.01 -24.06
CA GLU A 41 13.39 -3.30 -24.29
C GLU A 41 12.37 -3.64 -23.22
N ILE A 42 11.32 -4.39 -23.61
CA ILE A 42 10.36 -4.97 -22.68
C ILE A 42 10.77 -6.42 -22.44
N VAL A 43 11.02 -6.74 -21.17
CA VAL A 43 11.27 -8.10 -20.73
C VAL A 43 9.99 -8.69 -20.15
N GLU A 44 9.70 -9.93 -20.54
CA GLU A 44 8.54 -10.69 -20.03
C GLU A 44 9.02 -11.92 -19.26
N LYS A 45 8.36 -12.21 -18.14
CA LYS A 45 8.55 -13.41 -17.33
C LYS A 45 7.21 -14.08 -17.13
N SER A 46 7.13 -15.38 -17.46
CA SER A 46 5.92 -16.18 -17.28
C SER A 46 5.70 -16.59 -15.82
N PHE A 47 4.51 -17.13 -15.52
CA PHE A 47 4.22 -17.72 -14.20
C PHE A 47 5.17 -18.87 -13.89
N ILE A 48 5.49 -19.74 -14.87
CA ILE A 48 6.47 -20.83 -14.71
C ILE A 48 7.85 -20.25 -14.43
N THR A 49 8.32 -19.29 -15.24
CA THR A 49 9.65 -18.68 -15.05
C THR A 49 9.81 -18.03 -13.67
N LEU A 50 8.77 -17.34 -13.20
CA LEU A 50 8.81 -16.75 -11.86
C LEU A 50 8.90 -17.83 -10.78
N ARG A 51 8.12 -18.91 -10.91
CA ARG A 51 8.17 -20.04 -9.98
C ARG A 51 9.56 -20.69 -9.95
N GLU A 52 10.12 -21.00 -11.10
CA GLU A 52 11.44 -21.63 -11.23
C GLU A 52 12.54 -20.77 -10.63
N ASN A 53 12.57 -19.47 -10.95
CA ASN A 53 13.57 -18.56 -10.42
C ASN A 53 13.42 -18.36 -8.90
N SER A 54 12.19 -18.31 -8.40
CA SER A 54 11.92 -18.22 -6.96
C SER A 54 12.36 -19.49 -6.21
N LEU A 55 12.15 -20.66 -6.81
CA LEU A 55 12.59 -21.94 -6.26
C LEU A 55 14.13 -22.05 -6.27
N ALA A 56 14.80 -21.63 -7.34
CA ALA A 56 16.25 -21.59 -7.40
C ALA A 56 16.82 -20.68 -6.29
N LEU A 57 16.24 -19.51 -6.09
CA LEU A 57 16.67 -18.62 -5.01
C LEU A 57 16.36 -19.19 -3.61
N CYS A 58 15.21 -19.85 -3.45
CA CYS A 58 14.87 -20.58 -2.22
C CYS A 58 15.97 -21.62 -1.85
N ARG A 59 16.46 -22.39 -2.82
CA ARG A 59 17.54 -23.37 -2.61
C ARG A 59 18.84 -22.69 -2.25
N TYR A 60 19.22 -21.64 -2.97
CA TYR A 60 20.40 -20.85 -2.63
C TYR A 60 20.35 -20.35 -1.17
N ILE A 61 19.22 -19.81 -0.74
CA ILE A 61 19.03 -19.33 0.64
C ILE A 61 19.19 -20.47 1.65
N ARG A 62 18.67 -21.65 1.35
CA ARG A 62 18.79 -22.81 2.23
C ARG A 62 20.20 -23.40 2.28
N ASP A 63 20.93 -23.35 1.16
CA ASP A 63 22.36 -23.73 1.14
C ASP A 63 23.22 -22.79 2.00
N LEU A 64 22.85 -21.51 2.07
CA LEU A 64 23.53 -20.54 2.96
C LEU A 64 23.30 -20.86 4.43
N CYS A 65 22.09 -21.21 4.79
CA CYS A 65 21.71 -21.53 6.15
C CYS A 65 20.50 -22.48 6.14
N PRO A 66 20.66 -23.70 6.67
CA PRO A 66 19.55 -24.65 6.79
C PRO A 66 18.53 -24.21 7.85
N ASP A 67 18.96 -23.38 8.80
CA ASP A 67 18.09 -22.81 9.82
C ASP A 67 17.28 -21.62 9.26
N ARG A 68 16.21 -21.27 9.95
CA ARG A 68 15.36 -20.15 9.58
C ARG A 68 16.07 -18.82 9.82
N MET A 69 16.12 -17.98 8.79
CA MET A 69 16.72 -16.65 8.82
C MET A 69 15.68 -15.53 8.68
N HIS A 70 16.06 -14.35 9.14
CA HIS A 70 15.41 -13.09 8.83
C HIS A 70 16.16 -12.39 7.70
N ILE A 71 15.47 -12.16 6.58
CA ILE A 71 16.07 -11.67 5.33
C ILE A 71 15.53 -10.30 4.99
N ALA A 72 16.40 -9.30 5.02
CA ALA A 72 16.07 -7.94 4.60
C ALA A 72 16.12 -7.81 3.08
N VAL A 73 15.17 -7.05 2.52
CA VAL A 73 15.18 -6.65 1.11
C VAL A 73 15.01 -5.13 1.02
N ILE A 74 15.99 -4.45 0.41
CA ILE A 74 16.03 -2.99 0.27
C ILE A 74 16.17 -2.63 -1.20
N GLY A 75 15.17 -1.98 -1.78
CA GLY A 75 15.25 -1.56 -3.16
C GLY A 75 13.92 -1.11 -3.74
N ARG A 76 13.99 -0.58 -4.97
CA ARG A 76 12.82 -0.31 -5.79
C ARG A 76 12.22 -1.62 -6.31
N THR A 77 10.96 -1.56 -6.68
CA THR A 77 10.26 -2.70 -7.26
C THR A 77 10.94 -3.13 -8.56
N SER A 78 11.48 -4.35 -8.59
CA SER A 78 12.10 -5.00 -9.75
C SER A 78 11.71 -6.48 -9.80
N TYR A 79 12.06 -7.17 -10.86
CA TYR A 79 11.85 -8.63 -10.97
C TYR A 79 12.68 -9.38 -9.93
N GLU A 80 13.93 -8.95 -9.72
CA GLU A 80 14.85 -9.52 -8.72
C GLU A 80 14.34 -9.29 -7.29
N TYR A 81 13.74 -8.13 -7.02
CA TYR A 81 13.06 -7.87 -5.74
C TYR A 81 11.92 -8.88 -5.51
N ILE A 82 11.09 -9.12 -6.53
CA ILE A 82 9.95 -10.06 -6.46
C ILE A 82 10.46 -11.49 -6.24
N THR A 83 11.51 -11.90 -6.93
CA THR A 83 12.09 -13.25 -6.73
C THR A 83 12.75 -13.39 -5.37
N ALA A 84 13.44 -12.36 -4.84
CA ALA A 84 13.99 -12.34 -3.50
C ALA A 84 12.91 -12.45 -2.42
N LEU A 85 11.82 -11.66 -2.55
CA LEU A 85 10.63 -11.75 -1.69
C LEU A 85 10.06 -13.17 -1.72
N THR A 86 9.79 -13.68 -2.93
CA THR A 86 9.13 -14.98 -3.09
C THR A 86 10.03 -16.12 -2.61
N GLY A 87 11.32 -16.12 -3.02
CA GLY A 87 12.29 -17.11 -2.58
C GLY A 87 12.45 -17.17 -1.06
N THR A 88 12.44 -16.01 -0.39
CA THR A 88 12.45 -15.90 1.07
C THR A 88 11.21 -16.57 1.68
N LEU A 89 10.03 -16.24 1.22
CA LEU A 89 8.78 -16.76 1.80
C LEU A 89 8.60 -18.26 1.58
N ILE A 90 8.90 -18.76 0.37
CA ILE A 90 8.75 -20.19 0.05
C ILE A 90 9.83 -21.09 0.65
N SER A 91 10.94 -20.51 1.14
CA SER A 91 11.98 -21.22 1.89
C SER A 91 11.70 -21.35 3.38
N GLY A 92 10.60 -20.76 3.88
CA GLY A 92 10.24 -20.73 5.29
C GLY A 92 10.96 -19.66 6.10
N ASN A 93 11.72 -18.78 5.47
CA ASN A 93 12.39 -17.65 6.09
C ASN A 93 11.45 -16.47 6.32
N VAL A 94 11.91 -15.48 7.09
CA VAL A 94 11.15 -14.28 7.42
C VAL A 94 11.56 -13.13 6.51
N PHE A 95 10.62 -12.55 5.80
CA PHE A 95 10.83 -11.42 4.89
C PHE A 95 10.71 -10.08 5.63
N LEU A 96 11.74 -9.23 5.54
CA LEU A 96 11.79 -7.89 6.12
C LEU A 96 12.00 -6.84 5.02
N PRO A 97 10.95 -6.21 4.49
CA PRO A 97 11.08 -5.15 3.49
C PRO A 97 11.44 -3.81 4.10
N PHE A 98 12.37 -3.09 3.44
CA PHE A 98 12.76 -1.74 3.81
C PHE A 98 12.71 -0.79 2.63
N ALA A 99 12.48 0.50 2.92
CA ALA A 99 12.45 1.53 1.90
C ALA A 99 13.85 1.78 1.29
N PRO A 100 13.97 2.06 -0.02
CA PRO A 100 15.26 2.27 -0.69
C PRO A 100 16.03 3.50 -0.19
N ASN A 101 15.41 4.40 0.54
CA ASN A 101 16.02 5.59 1.15
C ASN A 101 16.31 5.43 2.66
N THR A 102 16.26 4.21 3.19
CA THR A 102 16.63 3.94 4.59
C THR A 102 18.13 4.17 4.76
N SER A 103 18.53 5.04 5.71
CA SER A 103 19.95 5.31 5.98
C SER A 103 20.67 4.12 6.62
N ALA A 104 22.01 4.06 6.54
CA ALA A 104 22.78 2.99 7.15
C ALA A 104 22.56 2.86 8.67
N ASP A 105 22.50 4.00 9.38
CA ASP A 105 22.25 4.00 10.82
C ASP A 105 20.85 3.49 11.18
N GLU A 106 19.83 3.93 10.43
CA GLU A 106 18.47 3.46 10.60
C GLU A 106 18.34 1.97 10.26
N ALA A 107 18.96 1.52 9.17
CA ALA A 107 18.96 0.11 8.77
C ALA A 107 19.66 -0.75 9.81
N ALA A 108 20.85 -0.38 10.31
CA ALA A 108 21.57 -1.12 11.33
C ALA A 108 20.74 -1.28 12.61
N MET A 109 20.07 -0.22 13.06
CA MET A 109 19.16 -0.27 14.21
C MET A 109 17.96 -1.21 13.98
N LEU A 110 17.35 -1.16 12.81
CA LEU A 110 16.21 -2.02 12.47
C LEU A 110 16.63 -3.48 12.24
N PHE A 111 17.84 -3.71 11.74
CA PHE A 111 18.40 -5.05 11.56
C PHE A 111 18.68 -5.70 12.91
N GLU A 112 19.19 -4.93 13.89
CA GLU A 112 19.39 -5.41 15.26
C GLU A 112 18.05 -5.73 15.94
N ASP A 113 17.05 -4.86 15.83
CA ASP A 113 15.69 -5.11 16.35
C ASP A 113 15.05 -6.34 15.66
N GLY A 114 15.22 -6.46 14.35
CA GLY A 114 14.63 -7.51 13.50
C GLY A 114 15.45 -8.79 13.38
N ASP A 115 16.61 -8.93 14.04
CA ASP A 115 17.53 -10.08 13.95
C ASP A 115 17.88 -10.46 12.49
N VAL A 116 18.15 -9.47 11.64
CA VAL A 116 18.44 -9.69 10.21
C VAL A 116 19.77 -10.44 10.03
N GLU A 117 19.79 -11.46 9.17
CA GLU A 117 20.98 -12.29 8.92
C GLU A 117 21.41 -12.29 7.44
N ALA A 118 20.53 -11.86 6.52
CA ALA A 118 20.83 -11.73 5.10
C ALA A 118 20.20 -10.46 4.54
N LEU A 119 20.85 -9.88 3.52
CA LEU A 119 20.39 -8.65 2.86
C LEU A 119 20.41 -8.83 1.34
N PHE A 120 19.29 -8.54 0.69
CA PHE A 120 19.22 -8.27 -0.73
C PHE A 120 18.99 -6.77 -0.95
N TYR A 121 19.81 -6.13 -1.79
CA TYR A 121 19.74 -4.68 -2.00
C TYR A 121 19.88 -4.28 -3.48
N GLU A 122 19.25 -3.18 -3.88
CA GLU A 122 19.45 -2.63 -5.24
C GLU A 122 20.82 -1.96 -5.37
N SER A 123 21.40 -1.91 -6.59
CA SER A 123 22.73 -1.36 -6.85
C SER A 123 22.92 0.08 -6.36
N ALA A 124 21.86 0.89 -6.40
CA ALA A 124 21.92 2.26 -5.87
C ALA A 124 22.13 2.32 -4.34
N TYR A 125 21.95 1.20 -3.64
CA TYR A 125 22.13 1.06 -2.19
C TYR A 125 23.50 0.49 -1.79
N GLU A 126 24.39 0.24 -2.75
CA GLU A 126 25.70 -0.44 -2.55
C GLU A 126 26.52 0.21 -1.42
N GLU A 127 26.75 1.51 -1.48
CA GLU A 127 27.52 2.24 -0.47
C GLU A 127 26.90 2.10 0.93
N THR A 128 25.58 2.21 1.01
CA THR A 128 24.83 2.05 2.27
C THR A 128 24.91 0.61 2.79
N ALA A 129 24.80 -0.38 1.91
CA ALA A 129 24.96 -1.81 2.28
C ALA A 129 26.36 -2.10 2.84
N GLN A 130 27.41 -1.54 2.26
CA GLN A 130 28.78 -1.67 2.77
C GLN A 130 28.95 -1.00 4.15
N GLN A 131 28.32 0.15 4.38
CA GLN A 131 28.31 0.79 5.70
C GLN A 131 27.56 -0.04 6.74
N ILE A 132 26.47 -0.71 6.36
CA ILE A 132 25.73 -1.61 7.25
C ILE A 132 26.60 -2.83 7.62
N LEU A 133 27.26 -3.45 6.64
CA LEU A 133 28.16 -4.57 6.86
C LEU A 133 29.31 -4.26 7.85
N GLN A 134 29.73 -3.00 7.92
CA GLN A 134 30.75 -2.54 8.88
C GLN A 134 30.19 -2.31 10.30
N LYS A 135 28.88 -2.07 10.42
CA LYS A 135 28.22 -1.70 11.69
C LYS A 135 27.43 -2.84 12.33
N TYR A 136 27.10 -3.87 11.56
CA TYR A 136 26.21 -4.93 11.98
C TYR A 136 26.79 -6.31 11.65
N ASP A 137 27.33 -6.98 12.69
CA ASP A 137 28.16 -8.20 12.55
C ASP A 137 27.35 -9.48 12.28
N ARG A 138 26.01 -9.47 12.46
CA ARG A 138 25.18 -10.67 12.30
C ARG A 138 24.85 -11.00 10.84
N LEU A 139 25.14 -10.10 9.91
CA LEU A 139 24.83 -10.30 8.51
C LEU A 139 25.75 -11.35 7.88
N LYS A 140 25.20 -12.49 7.49
CA LYS A 140 25.92 -13.62 6.90
C LYS A 140 26.22 -13.40 5.41
N VAL A 141 25.31 -12.70 4.71
CA VAL A 141 25.41 -12.45 3.28
C VAL A 141 24.69 -11.16 2.89
N ALA A 142 25.26 -10.44 1.93
CA ALA A 142 24.62 -9.31 1.26
C ALA A 142 24.73 -9.49 -0.26
N VAL A 143 23.60 -9.39 -0.97
CA VAL A 143 23.49 -9.66 -2.40
C VAL A 143 22.95 -8.43 -3.11
N ASN A 144 23.70 -7.96 -4.11
CA ASN A 144 23.25 -6.88 -4.99
C ASN A 144 22.25 -7.41 -6.02
N MET A 145 21.00 -6.97 -5.93
CA MET A 145 19.93 -7.37 -6.85
C MET A 145 20.12 -6.82 -8.29
N GLY A 146 21.00 -5.85 -8.49
CA GLY A 146 21.36 -5.36 -9.82
C GLY A 146 22.43 -6.21 -10.52
N ASP A 147 23.00 -7.22 -9.86
CA ASP A 147 23.95 -8.16 -10.47
C ASP A 147 23.19 -9.27 -11.23
N ALA A 148 22.90 -8.97 -12.50
CA ALA A 148 22.17 -9.89 -13.36
C ALA A 148 22.91 -11.20 -13.63
N GLU A 149 24.26 -11.18 -13.64
CA GLU A 149 25.09 -12.39 -13.84
C GLU A 149 25.01 -13.28 -12.62
N TRP A 150 25.04 -12.72 -11.41
CA TRP A 150 24.88 -13.46 -10.18
C TRP A 150 23.51 -14.18 -10.13
N PHE A 151 22.41 -13.46 -10.44
CA PHE A 151 21.09 -14.06 -10.46
C PHE A 151 20.97 -15.16 -11.52
N LYS A 152 21.51 -14.92 -12.73
CA LYS A 152 21.52 -15.92 -13.80
C LYS A 152 22.26 -17.18 -13.37
N ASP A 153 23.46 -17.05 -12.79
CA ASP A 153 24.25 -18.17 -12.25
C ASP A 153 23.44 -18.97 -11.22
N LYS A 154 22.76 -18.27 -10.28
CA LYS A 154 21.94 -18.97 -9.28
C LYS A 154 20.73 -19.66 -9.88
N TYR A 155 20.03 -19.00 -10.80
CA TYR A 155 18.90 -19.62 -11.49
C TYR A 155 19.33 -20.88 -12.27
N GLU A 156 20.43 -20.82 -13.01
CA GLU A 156 20.96 -21.97 -13.78
C GLU A 156 21.45 -23.09 -12.86
N LYS A 157 22.22 -22.77 -11.83
CA LYS A 157 22.79 -23.75 -10.89
C LYS A 157 21.72 -24.51 -10.12
N TYR A 158 20.68 -23.82 -9.67
CA TYR A 158 19.67 -24.39 -8.77
C TYR A 158 18.34 -24.78 -9.47
N SER A 159 18.28 -24.80 -10.80
CA SER A 159 17.08 -25.17 -11.57
C SER A 159 17.00 -26.66 -11.95
N SER A 160 17.95 -27.51 -11.55
CA SER A 160 17.95 -28.92 -11.93
C SER A 160 16.84 -29.73 -11.26
N ASP A 161 16.16 -30.60 -12.03
CA ASP A 161 15.02 -31.40 -11.59
C ASP A 161 15.28 -32.30 -10.37
N SER A 162 16.54 -32.83 -10.23
CA SER A 162 16.91 -33.70 -9.12
C SER A 162 16.87 -33.03 -7.74
N GLU A 163 16.95 -31.70 -7.69
CA GLU A 163 16.92 -30.92 -6.45
C GLU A 163 15.51 -30.42 -6.11
N TYR A 164 14.56 -30.44 -7.08
CA TYR A 164 13.16 -30.06 -6.83
C TYR A 164 12.47 -30.98 -5.82
N ALA A 165 12.81 -32.26 -5.81
CA ALA A 165 12.27 -33.23 -4.85
C ALA A 165 12.59 -32.85 -3.38
N SER A 166 13.78 -32.26 -3.13
CA SER A 166 14.19 -31.88 -1.77
C SER A 166 13.43 -30.69 -1.19
N LEU A 167 12.86 -29.82 -2.04
CA LEU A 167 12.06 -28.68 -1.57
C LEU A 167 10.63 -29.06 -1.17
N SER A 168 10.09 -30.13 -1.73
CA SER A 168 8.79 -30.68 -1.31
C SER A 168 8.83 -31.21 0.14
N GLU A 169 10.04 -31.49 0.65
CA GLU A 169 10.26 -31.95 2.03
C GLU A 169 10.25 -30.80 3.05
N ILE A 170 10.33 -29.51 2.61
CA ILE A 170 10.21 -28.38 3.52
C ILE A 170 8.74 -28.21 3.88
N GLU A 171 8.36 -28.67 5.04
CA GLU A 171 7.05 -28.41 5.59
C GLU A 171 6.97 -26.93 6.02
N LEU A 172 6.04 -26.19 5.40
CA LEU A 172 5.75 -24.79 5.77
C LEU A 172 4.55 -24.75 6.69
N ASN A 173 4.76 -24.24 7.89
CA ASN A 173 3.64 -23.97 8.79
C ASN A 173 3.01 -22.62 8.42
N PRO A 174 1.76 -22.58 7.92
CA PRO A 174 1.10 -21.35 7.50
C PRO A 174 0.89 -20.34 8.64
N GLU A 175 0.89 -20.81 9.90
CA GLU A 175 0.67 -19.96 11.08
C GLU A 175 1.98 -19.36 11.64
N GLU A 176 3.14 -19.74 11.12
CA GLU A 176 4.40 -19.13 11.51
C GLU A 176 4.60 -17.75 10.87
N CYS A 177 5.38 -16.88 11.55
CA CYS A 177 5.71 -15.54 11.06
C CYS A 177 6.46 -15.62 9.72
N ALA A 178 5.86 -15.14 8.64
CA ALA A 178 6.44 -15.12 7.31
C ALA A 178 7.04 -13.76 6.93
N ALA A 179 6.53 -12.67 7.52
CA ALA A 179 7.04 -11.32 7.27
C ALA A 179 7.01 -10.47 8.54
N ILE A 180 7.99 -9.58 8.69
CA ILE A 180 8.00 -8.52 9.70
C ILE A 180 8.08 -7.18 8.97
N ILE A 181 7.04 -6.36 9.10
CA ILE A 181 6.94 -5.09 8.39
C ILE A 181 6.98 -3.94 9.39
N TYR A 182 8.03 -3.13 9.30
CA TYR A 182 8.21 -1.98 10.18
C TYR A 182 7.30 -0.83 9.79
N THR A 183 6.45 -0.43 10.73
CA THR A 183 5.57 0.75 10.58
C THR A 183 6.12 1.91 11.38
N SER A 184 5.91 3.14 10.88
CA SER A 184 6.17 4.35 11.66
C SER A 184 5.13 4.44 12.77
N GLY A 185 5.47 3.92 13.94
CA GLY A 185 4.61 4.01 15.12
C GLY A 185 4.23 5.45 15.47
N THR A 186 3.09 5.60 16.08
CA THR A 186 2.57 6.93 16.50
C THR A 186 3.42 7.60 17.59
N THR A 187 4.25 6.81 18.27
CA THR A 187 5.18 7.24 19.33
C THR A 187 6.57 7.57 18.80
N GLY A 188 6.80 7.53 17.48
CA GLY A 188 8.10 7.74 16.85
C GLY A 188 9.01 6.49 16.84
N VAL A 189 8.73 5.48 17.65
CA VAL A 189 9.43 4.19 17.65
C VAL A 189 8.78 3.28 16.60
N ARG A 190 9.58 2.75 15.67
CA ARG A 190 9.08 1.79 14.68
C ARG A 190 8.71 0.47 15.35
N LYS A 191 7.63 -0.16 14.88
CA LYS A 191 7.16 -1.46 15.35
C LYS A 191 7.16 -2.46 14.21
N GLY A 192 7.77 -3.62 14.40
CA GLY A 192 7.76 -4.72 13.44
C GLY A 192 6.47 -5.52 13.56
N VAL A 193 5.55 -5.36 12.61
CA VAL A 193 4.30 -6.11 12.53
C VAL A 193 4.59 -7.52 12.02
N MET A 194 4.29 -8.55 12.81
CA MET A 194 4.47 -9.95 12.43
C MET A 194 3.25 -10.48 11.67
N LEU A 195 3.46 -10.96 10.45
CA LEU A 195 2.44 -11.56 9.60
C LEU A 195 2.79 -13.00 9.25
N SER A 196 1.85 -13.92 9.43
CA SER A 196 1.99 -15.31 8.99
C SER A 196 1.68 -15.47 7.49
N SER A 197 2.06 -16.62 6.89
CA SER A 197 1.59 -16.97 5.55
C SER A 197 0.07 -17.00 5.49
N SER A 198 -0.59 -17.52 6.52
CA SER A 198 -2.05 -17.57 6.64
C SER A 198 -2.67 -16.16 6.59
N ASN A 199 -2.06 -15.17 7.29
CA ASN A 199 -2.51 -13.77 7.22
C ASN A 199 -2.41 -13.20 5.81
N LEU A 200 -1.27 -13.40 5.13
CA LEU A 200 -1.02 -12.90 3.78
C LEU A 200 -1.98 -13.52 2.76
N ILE A 201 -2.15 -14.83 2.83
CA ILE A 201 -3.00 -15.59 1.91
C ILE A 201 -4.48 -15.27 2.11
N ALA A 202 -4.95 -15.18 3.35
CA ALA A 202 -6.34 -14.79 3.63
C ALA A 202 -6.71 -13.46 2.96
N ASN A 203 -5.76 -12.55 2.90
CA ASN A 203 -5.98 -11.20 2.35
C ASN A 203 -6.06 -11.16 0.81
N VAL A 204 -5.76 -12.23 0.10
CA VAL A 204 -5.83 -12.31 -1.36
C VAL A 204 -6.81 -13.35 -1.88
N THR A 205 -7.18 -14.35 -1.07
CA THR A 205 -8.07 -15.46 -1.45
C THR A 205 -9.57 -15.14 -1.36
N TYR A 206 -9.97 -13.88 -1.41
CA TYR A 206 -11.37 -13.49 -1.60
C TYR A 206 -11.62 -13.07 -3.06
N PRO A 207 -12.80 -13.37 -3.62
CA PRO A 207 -13.08 -13.01 -5.00
C PRO A 207 -13.24 -11.48 -5.15
N GLU A 208 -12.41 -10.86 -5.97
CA GLU A 208 -12.67 -9.53 -6.54
C GLU A 208 -13.43 -9.73 -7.86
N ILE A 209 -14.68 -9.31 -7.90
CA ILE A 209 -15.67 -9.73 -8.92
C ILE A 209 -15.34 -9.23 -10.34
N GLU A 210 -14.40 -8.27 -10.48
CA GLU A 210 -14.20 -7.56 -11.74
C GLU A 210 -12.82 -7.77 -12.38
N LEU A 211 -11.96 -8.60 -11.79
CA LEU A 211 -10.68 -8.98 -12.37
C LEU A 211 -10.84 -10.17 -13.31
N SER A 212 -10.27 -10.05 -14.49
CA SER A 212 -10.13 -11.11 -15.47
C SER A 212 -8.66 -11.47 -15.64
N SER A 213 -8.38 -12.71 -15.95
CA SER A 213 -7.00 -13.11 -16.31
C SER A 213 -6.44 -12.36 -17.52
N ASP A 214 -7.29 -11.71 -18.33
CA ASP A 214 -6.86 -10.87 -19.45
C ASP A 214 -6.50 -9.43 -19.04
N ASP A 215 -6.70 -9.09 -17.77
CA ASP A 215 -6.38 -7.75 -17.27
C ASP A 215 -4.87 -7.52 -17.20
N VAL A 216 -4.49 -6.30 -17.54
CA VAL A 216 -3.13 -5.78 -17.42
C VAL A 216 -3.09 -4.81 -16.24
N TYR A 217 -2.28 -5.16 -15.27
CA TYR A 217 -2.10 -4.41 -14.03
C TYR A 217 -0.82 -3.58 -14.06
N LEU A 218 -0.88 -2.27 -13.81
CA LEU A 218 0.34 -1.46 -13.64
C LEU A 218 0.65 -1.27 -12.16
N SER A 219 1.74 -1.89 -11.69
CA SER A 219 2.28 -1.72 -10.34
C SER A 219 3.16 -0.47 -10.28
N VAL A 220 2.71 0.54 -9.54
CA VAL A 220 3.35 1.86 -9.41
C VAL A 220 3.93 2.06 -8.01
N LEU A 221 3.25 1.53 -7.01
CA LEU A 221 3.59 1.74 -5.61
C LEU A 221 4.77 0.85 -5.17
N PRO A 222 5.53 1.26 -4.13
CA PRO A 222 6.72 0.52 -3.71
C PRO A 222 6.38 -0.82 -3.05
N MET A 223 7.06 -1.90 -3.48
CA MET A 223 6.82 -3.28 -3.03
C MET A 223 7.21 -3.52 -1.55
N HIS A 224 7.94 -2.61 -0.92
CA HIS A 224 8.25 -2.71 0.52
C HIS A 224 7.05 -2.41 1.44
N HIS A 225 5.95 -1.91 0.90
CA HIS A 225 4.69 -1.76 1.65
C HIS A 225 3.80 -2.97 1.46
N ILE A 226 3.17 -3.45 2.55
CA ILE A 226 2.24 -4.59 2.52
C ILE A 226 1.11 -4.40 1.51
N PHE A 227 0.61 -3.17 1.33
CA PHE A 227 -0.41 -2.86 0.35
C PHE A 227 0.01 -3.26 -1.06
N CYS A 228 1.28 -3.05 -1.41
CA CYS A 228 1.79 -3.35 -2.73
C CYS A 228 2.06 -4.84 -2.91
N PHE A 229 2.85 -5.49 -2.07
CA PHE A 229 3.15 -6.90 -2.33
C PHE A 229 1.92 -7.81 -2.14
N SER A 230 0.97 -7.47 -1.27
CA SER A 230 -0.31 -8.19 -1.18
C SER A 230 -1.19 -7.92 -2.40
N CYS A 231 -1.41 -6.64 -2.73
CA CYS A 231 -2.42 -6.24 -3.71
C CYS A 231 -1.90 -6.14 -5.14
N ASP A 232 -0.60 -5.77 -5.34
CA ASP A 232 -0.01 -5.57 -6.66
C ASP A 232 0.80 -6.78 -7.14
N TYR A 233 1.04 -7.76 -6.24
CA TYR A 233 1.78 -8.96 -6.58
C TYR A 233 0.98 -10.24 -6.26
N PHE A 234 0.66 -10.55 -4.99
CA PHE A 234 -0.01 -11.81 -4.66
C PHE A 234 -1.42 -11.93 -5.23
N LYS A 235 -2.20 -10.85 -5.20
CA LYS A 235 -3.56 -10.88 -5.76
C LYS A 235 -3.55 -11.05 -7.27
N PRO A 236 -2.79 -10.26 -8.07
CA PRO A 236 -2.62 -10.50 -9.50
C PRO A 236 -2.05 -11.89 -9.83
N LEU A 237 -1.11 -12.42 -9.02
CA LEU A 237 -0.56 -13.77 -9.19
C LEU A 237 -1.66 -14.82 -9.07
N LEU A 238 -2.53 -14.69 -8.08
CA LEU A 238 -3.67 -15.58 -7.86
C LEU A 238 -4.71 -15.52 -9.00
N ASP A 239 -5.02 -14.29 -9.45
CA ASP A 239 -6.06 -14.07 -10.46
C ASP A 239 -5.56 -14.25 -11.90
N GLY A 240 -4.26 -14.48 -12.09
CA GLY A 240 -3.66 -14.71 -13.40
C GLY A 240 -3.48 -13.46 -14.25
N LEU A 241 -3.41 -12.27 -13.66
CA LEU A 241 -3.20 -11.01 -14.38
C LEU A 241 -1.76 -10.89 -14.87
N THR A 242 -1.56 -10.06 -15.90
CA THR A 242 -0.22 -9.58 -16.25
C THR A 242 0.12 -8.33 -15.46
N VAL A 243 1.20 -8.35 -14.68
CA VAL A 243 1.71 -7.23 -13.89
C VAL A 243 2.84 -6.52 -14.62
N CYS A 244 2.66 -5.24 -14.92
CA CYS A 244 3.69 -4.38 -15.48
C CYS A 244 4.35 -3.58 -14.37
N LEU A 245 5.67 -3.70 -14.21
CA LEU A 245 6.41 -2.97 -13.18
C LEU A 245 6.79 -1.58 -13.71
N ASN A 246 6.35 -0.54 -13.01
CA ASN A 246 6.73 0.84 -13.32
C ASN A 246 8.19 1.15 -12.95
N GLY A 247 8.71 0.47 -11.92
CA GLY A 247 10.06 0.68 -11.37
C GLY A 247 10.18 2.03 -10.66
N ASP A 248 10.35 3.11 -11.39
CA ASP A 248 10.49 4.47 -10.87
C ASP A 248 9.30 5.35 -11.23
N MET A 249 8.91 6.27 -10.32
CA MET A 249 7.77 7.19 -10.54
C MET A 249 7.92 8.08 -11.79
N SER A 250 9.14 8.40 -12.21
CA SER A 250 9.41 9.15 -13.43
C SER A 250 8.95 8.41 -14.70
N ASN A 251 8.85 7.09 -14.64
CA ASN A 251 8.45 6.23 -15.76
C ASN A 251 6.94 6.15 -15.97
N ILE A 252 6.11 6.67 -15.07
CA ILE A 252 4.65 6.42 -15.09
C ILE A 252 4.00 6.77 -16.43
N GLY A 253 4.41 7.86 -17.05
CA GLY A 253 3.90 8.25 -18.37
C GLY A 253 4.28 7.27 -19.49
N ARG A 254 5.54 6.80 -19.49
CA ARG A 254 6.03 5.77 -20.42
C ARG A 254 5.31 4.46 -20.20
N SER A 255 5.17 4.04 -18.94
CA SER A 255 4.50 2.81 -18.56
C SER A 255 3.04 2.78 -18.98
N LEU A 256 2.29 3.86 -18.73
CA LEU A 256 0.88 4.00 -19.14
C LEU A 256 0.74 3.92 -20.68
N ALA A 257 1.60 4.62 -21.42
CA ALA A 257 1.57 4.63 -22.87
C ALA A 257 1.93 3.27 -23.49
N THR A 258 2.91 2.56 -22.89
CA THR A 258 3.43 1.30 -23.44
C THR A 258 2.58 0.10 -23.04
N PHE A 259 2.29 -0.05 -21.75
CA PHE A 259 1.62 -1.25 -21.23
C PHE A 259 0.10 -1.17 -21.34
N GLN A 260 -0.50 -0.01 -21.55
CA GLN A 260 -1.94 0.18 -21.73
C GLN A 260 -2.75 -0.54 -20.63
N PRO A 261 -2.52 -0.27 -19.33
CA PRO A 261 -3.12 -1.05 -18.27
C PRO A 261 -4.64 -0.93 -18.25
N THR A 262 -5.30 -1.99 -17.79
CA THR A 262 -6.74 -2.01 -17.55
C THR A 262 -7.09 -1.52 -16.16
N THR A 263 -6.15 -1.67 -15.21
CA THR A 263 -6.34 -1.34 -13.81
C THR A 263 -5.02 -0.98 -13.11
N MET A 264 -5.14 -0.25 -11.99
CA MET A 264 -4.03 0.13 -11.09
C MET A 264 -4.53 0.24 -9.65
N ARG A 265 -3.58 0.19 -8.70
CA ARG A 265 -3.80 0.67 -7.32
C ARG A 265 -2.89 1.84 -7.04
N LEU A 266 -3.46 2.90 -6.48
CA LEU A 266 -2.76 4.16 -6.26
C LEU A 266 -3.08 4.73 -4.88
N VAL A 267 -2.37 5.81 -4.54
CA VAL A 267 -2.72 6.69 -3.41
C VAL A 267 -3.33 7.98 -3.96
N PRO A 268 -4.16 8.71 -3.18
CA PRO A 268 -4.85 9.91 -3.65
C PRO A 268 -3.94 10.94 -4.34
N MET A 269 -2.76 11.20 -3.78
CA MET A 269 -1.79 12.16 -4.33
C MET A 269 -1.36 11.83 -5.77
N ILE A 270 -1.20 10.56 -6.11
CA ILE A 270 -0.86 10.14 -7.49
C ILE A 270 -2.08 10.32 -8.39
N CYS A 271 -3.28 9.98 -7.91
CA CYS A 271 -4.52 10.21 -8.63
C CYS A 271 -4.70 11.70 -8.97
N GLU A 272 -4.51 12.59 -8.00
CA GLU A 272 -4.56 14.05 -8.21
C GLU A 272 -3.57 14.53 -9.26
N SER A 273 -2.33 14.00 -9.21
CA SER A 273 -1.30 14.35 -10.20
C SER A 273 -1.67 13.92 -11.62
N LEU A 274 -2.22 12.71 -11.78
CA LEU A 274 -2.61 12.17 -13.08
C LEU A 274 -3.84 12.91 -13.65
N ILE A 275 -4.87 13.12 -12.82
CA ILE A 275 -6.08 13.83 -13.30
C ILE A 275 -5.81 15.29 -13.62
N ARG A 276 -4.85 15.94 -12.93
CA ARG A 276 -4.39 17.29 -13.27
C ARG A 276 -3.84 17.34 -14.69
N LYS A 277 -3.05 16.32 -15.11
CA LYS A 277 -2.56 16.22 -16.50
C LYS A 277 -3.72 16.07 -17.49
N VAL A 278 -4.71 15.24 -17.18
CA VAL A 278 -5.91 15.08 -18.02
C VAL A 278 -6.64 16.41 -18.17
N ASN A 279 -6.84 17.16 -17.09
CA ASN A 279 -7.51 18.46 -17.11
C ASN A 279 -6.76 19.50 -17.94
N ILE A 280 -5.43 19.53 -17.88
CA ILE A 280 -4.61 20.41 -18.73
C ILE A 280 -4.80 20.06 -20.21
N LEU A 281 -4.79 18.78 -20.54
CA LEU A 281 -5.03 18.32 -21.92
C LEU A 281 -6.45 18.61 -22.37
N HIS A 282 -7.45 18.47 -21.51
CA HIS A 282 -8.84 18.77 -21.84
C HIS A 282 -9.05 20.26 -22.17
N LYS A 283 -8.41 21.15 -21.43
CA LYS A 283 -8.39 22.59 -21.77
C LYS A 283 -7.72 22.86 -23.12
N ARG A 284 -6.68 22.08 -23.46
CA ARG A 284 -5.95 22.21 -24.74
C ARG A 284 -6.71 21.63 -25.93
N PHE A 285 -7.55 20.62 -25.70
CA PHE A 285 -8.33 19.91 -26.71
C PHE A 285 -9.82 19.90 -26.34
N PRO A 286 -10.51 21.06 -26.34
CA PRO A 286 -11.87 21.19 -25.83
C PRO A 286 -12.90 20.43 -26.67
N ASP A 287 -12.62 20.18 -27.96
CA ASP A 287 -13.50 19.46 -28.87
C ASP A 287 -13.47 17.94 -28.73
N LYS A 288 -12.48 17.40 -27.96
CA LYS A 288 -12.40 15.96 -27.70
C LYS A 288 -13.38 15.55 -26.60
N LYS A 289 -13.92 14.34 -26.73
CA LYS A 289 -14.72 13.74 -25.64
C LYS A 289 -13.85 13.53 -24.40
N PRO A 290 -14.40 13.67 -23.19
CA PRO A 290 -13.63 13.46 -21.96
C PRO A 290 -12.84 12.15 -21.94
N ARG A 291 -13.44 11.03 -22.36
CA ARG A 291 -12.78 9.72 -22.43
C ARG A 291 -11.56 9.74 -23.36
N GLU A 292 -11.66 10.34 -24.52
CA GLU A 292 -10.55 10.45 -25.48
C GLU A 292 -9.36 11.24 -24.91
N VAL A 293 -9.65 12.26 -24.07
CA VAL A 293 -8.59 13.02 -23.39
C VAL A 293 -7.93 12.18 -22.29
N ALA A 294 -8.72 11.43 -21.52
CA ALA A 294 -8.20 10.52 -20.51
C ALA A 294 -7.28 9.45 -21.13
N GLU A 295 -7.64 8.92 -22.28
CA GLU A 295 -6.84 7.94 -23.04
C GLU A 295 -5.45 8.46 -23.45
N MET A 296 -5.29 9.78 -23.59
CA MET A 296 -3.98 10.38 -23.87
C MET A 296 -3.01 10.28 -22.67
N VAL A 297 -3.52 10.09 -21.46
CA VAL A 297 -2.73 9.97 -20.23
C VAL A 297 -2.65 8.53 -19.75
N PHE A 298 -3.79 7.87 -19.66
CA PHE A 298 -3.93 6.54 -19.04
C PHE A 298 -3.82 5.38 -20.03
N GLY A 299 -3.88 5.64 -21.34
CA GLY A 299 -4.06 4.61 -22.35
C GLY A 299 -5.54 4.25 -22.55
N LYS A 300 -5.80 3.43 -23.57
CA LYS A 300 -7.18 3.13 -24.03
C LYS A 300 -7.93 2.18 -23.11
N ASN A 301 -7.20 1.32 -22.38
CA ASN A 301 -7.76 0.16 -21.72
C ASN A 301 -8.14 0.41 -20.25
N ILE A 302 -7.72 1.53 -19.65
CA ILE A 302 -7.99 1.81 -18.24
C ILE A 302 -9.50 1.84 -17.95
N ARG A 303 -9.94 1.05 -16.99
CA ARG A 303 -11.33 0.94 -16.57
C ARG A 303 -11.54 1.47 -15.17
N TRP A 304 -10.67 1.08 -14.22
CA TRP A 304 -10.82 1.42 -12.83
C TRP A 304 -9.48 1.51 -12.09
N ILE A 305 -9.50 2.27 -11.03
CA ILE A 305 -8.37 2.49 -10.13
C ILE A 305 -8.85 2.28 -8.70
N ALA A 306 -8.22 1.36 -7.98
CA ALA A 306 -8.43 1.22 -6.55
C ALA A 306 -7.48 2.15 -5.78
N VAL A 307 -7.97 2.78 -4.72
CA VAL A 307 -7.21 3.75 -3.92
C VAL A 307 -7.14 3.29 -2.48
N GLY A 308 -5.95 3.41 -1.88
CA GLY A 308 -5.73 3.07 -0.48
C GLY A 308 -4.73 4.00 0.20
N GLY A 309 -4.48 3.76 1.49
CA GLY A 309 -3.45 4.44 2.25
C GLY A 309 -3.78 5.83 2.78
N ALA A 310 -4.75 6.55 2.20
CA ALA A 310 -5.26 7.84 2.67
C ALA A 310 -6.72 8.04 2.26
N TYR A 311 -7.38 9.06 2.81
CA TYR A 311 -8.75 9.40 2.47
C TYR A 311 -8.88 9.86 1.01
N LEU A 312 -9.90 9.36 0.33
CA LEU A 312 -10.25 9.72 -1.04
C LEU A 312 -11.44 10.68 -1.04
N GLY A 313 -11.23 11.92 -1.48
CA GLY A 313 -12.29 12.93 -1.56
C GLY A 313 -13.33 12.62 -2.64
N PRO A 314 -14.62 12.92 -2.39
CA PRO A 314 -15.71 12.68 -3.34
C PRO A 314 -15.57 13.47 -4.63
N GLY A 315 -14.98 14.67 -4.57
CA GLY A 315 -14.69 15.49 -5.75
C GLY A 315 -13.71 14.83 -6.71
N LEU A 316 -12.67 14.17 -6.17
CA LEU A 316 -11.71 13.42 -6.99
C LEU A 316 -12.38 12.22 -7.67
N VAL A 317 -13.28 11.52 -6.98
CA VAL A 317 -14.07 10.42 -7.55
C VAL A 317 -14.93 10.92 -8.72
N ALA A 318 -15.70 11.98 -8.51
CA ALA A 318 -16.55 12.57 -9.54
C ALA A 318 -15.73 13.07 -10.75
N GLU A 319 -14.54 13.62 -10.50
CA GLU A 319 -13.66 14.07 -11.57
C GLU A 319 -13.16 12.92 -12.45
N TYR A 320 -12.78 11.76 -11.87
CA TYR A 320 -12.41 10.56 -12.63
C TYR A 320 -13.60 9.97 -13.39
N GLU A 321 -14.78 9.91 -12.77
CA GLU A 321 -16.01 9.42 -13.41
C GLU A 321 -16.41 10.26 -14.64
N LYS A 322 -16.19 11.58 -14.62
CA LYS A 322 -16.36 12.45 -15.80
C LYS A 322 -15.57 11.96 -17.01
N TYR A 323 -14.40 11.37 -16.77
CA TYR A 323 -13.52 10.83 -17.80
C TYR A 323 -13.74 9.34 -18.08
N GLY A 324 -14.79 8.73 -17.50
CA GLY A 324 -15.14 7.33 -17.70
C GLY A 324 -14.18 6.35 -17.02
N ILE A 325 -13.53 6.76 -15.92
CA ILE A 325 -12.66 5.92 -15.10
C ILE A 325 -13.28 5.79 -13.71
N MET A 326 -13.53 4.57 -13.25
CA MET A 326 -14.05 4.33 -11.91
C MET A 326 -12.90 4.44 -10.88
N LEU A 327 -13.09 5.27 -9.86
CA LEU A 327 -12.15 5.45 -8.76
C LEU A 327 -12.84 5.03 -7.47
N ARG A 328 -12.30 4.02 -6.75
CA ARG A 328 -12.90 3.46 -5.52
C ARG A 328 -11.86 3.27 -4.44
N GLN A 329 -12.29 3.40 -3.19
CA GLN A 329 -11.42 3.31 -2.03
C GLN A 329 -11.56 1.98 -1.30
N GLY A 330 -10.42 1.46 -0.78
CA GLY A 330 -10.35 0.44 0.26
C GLY A 330 -9.62 0.96 1.50
N TYR A 331 -9.88 0.34 2.65
CA TYR A 331 -9.27 0.68 3.93
C TYR A 331 -8.63 -0.54 4.57
N GLY A 332 -7.55 -0.27 5.29
CA GLY A 332 -6.83 -1.23 6.12
C GLY A 332 -5.50 -0.68 6.61
N MET A 333 -4.74 -1.55 7.24
CA MET A 333 -3.46 -1.20 7.87
C MET A 333 -2.50 -2.39 7.80
N THR A 334 -1.23 -2.17 8.11
CA THR A 334 -0.23 -3.25 8.07
C THR A 334 -0.63 -4.41 8.97
N GLU A 335 -1.21 -4.11 10.13
CA GLU A 335 -1.70 -5.06 11.12
C GLU A 335 -2.90 -5.90 10.64
N THR A 336 -3.44 -5.62 9.43
CA THR A 336 -4.53 -6.40 8.82
C THR A 336 -4.20 -6.97 7.44
N SER A 337 -2.94 -7.01 7.02
CA SER A 337 -2.33 -7.74 5.89
C SER A 337 -2.73 -7.40 4.45
N PRO A 338 -3.10 -6.22 4.01
CA PRO A 338 -3.44 -4.98 4.69
C PRO A 338 -4.94 -4.70 4.84
N LYS A 339 -5.85 -5.48 4.19
CA LYS A 339 -7.24 -5.07 3.94
C LYS A 339 -8.20 -5.45 5.07
N ILE A 340 -9.09 -4.52 5.37
CA ILE A 340 -10.33 -4.70 6.12
C ILE A 340 -11.50 -4.55 5.15
N THR A 341 -11.42 -3.57 4.26
CA THR A 341 -12.40 -3.33 3.20
C THR A 341 -11.75 -3.39 1.82
N THR A 342 -12.57 -3.65 0.81
CA THR A 342 -12.16 -3.60 -0.59
C THR A 342 -12.83 -2.46 -1.33
N ALA A 343 -12.16 -1.95 -2.37
CA ALA A 343 -12.75 -1.06 -3.35
C ALA A 343 -13.85 -1.83 -4.11
N ASP A 344 -15.13 -1.51 -3.88
CA ASP A 344 -16.23 -2.18 -4.57
C ASP A 344 -16.64 -1.37 -5.80
N PHE A 345 -16.54 -1.99 -6.97
CA PHE A 345 -16.88 -1.39 -8.25
C PHE A 345 -18.32 -1.71 -8.69
N THR A 346 -18.97 -2.68 -8.02
CA THR A 346 -20.34 -3.13 -8.32
C THR A 346 -21.37 -2.55 -7.37
N ASP A 347 -21.02 -2.37 -6.10
CA ASP A 347 -21.88 -1.90 -5.03
C ASP A 347 -21.24 -0.67 -4.37
N TYR A 348 -21.19 0.43 -5.12
CA TYR A 348 -20.54 1.66 -4.65
C TYR A 348 -21.41 2.42 -3.66
N CYS A 349 -20.94 2.49 -2.45
CA CYS A 349 -21.50 3.36 -1.42
C CYS A 349 -20.69 4.66 -1.35
N LYS A 350 -21.33 5.77 -1.71
CA LYS A 350 -20.68 7.09 -1.82
C LYS A 350 -19.95 7.46 -0.52
N ASP A 351 -18.72 7.96 -0.66
CA ASP A 351 -17.85 8.43 0.41
C ASP A 351 -17.44 7.36 1.44
N SER A 352 -17.80 6.09 1.21
CA SER A 352 -17.35 5.00 2.06
C SER A 352 -15.86 4.70 1.88
N SER A 353 -15.26 4.15 2.92
CA SER A 353 -13.89 3.61 2.88
C SER A 353 -13.86 2.17 2.33
N GLY A 354 -14.90 1.75 1.62
CA GLY A 354 -15.04 0.47 0.94
C GLY A 354 -15.95 -0.53 1.66
N LYS A 355 -16.19 -1.64 0.95
CA LYS A 355 -17.02 -2.75 1.41
C LYS A 355 -16.23 -3.68 2.34
N ILE A 356 -16.81 -4.05 3.47
CA ILE A 356 -16.18 -4.95 4.44
C ILE A 356 -16.00 -6.35 3.83
N ILE A 357 -14.81 -6.93 3.95
CA ILE A 357 -14.50 -8.27 3.46
C ILE A 357 -14.85 -9.29 4.55
N LYS A 358 -16.14 -9.56 4.72
CA LYS A 358 -16.66 -10.46 5.78
C LYS A 358 -16.11 -11.90 5.72
N SER A 359 -15.52 -12.32 4.60
CA SER A 359 -14.90 -13.64 4.46
C SER A 359 -13.54 -13.77 5.16
N ILE A 360 -12.88 -12.65 5.44
CA ILE A 360 -11.54 -12.64 6.05
C ILE A 360 -11.50 -11.99 7.43
N CYS A 361 -12.45 -11.10 7.74
CA CYS A 361 -12.49 -10.42 9.03
C CYS A 361 -13.92 -10.09 9.48
N ASP A 362 -14.09 -10.08 10.79
CA ASP A 362 -15.23 -9.50 11.49
C ASP A 362 -14.86 -8.10 11.98
N VAL A 363 -15.78 -7.15 11.82
CA VAL A 363 -15.56 -5.73 12.14
C VAL A 363 -16.67 -5.25 13.06
N ARG A 364 -16.31 -4.65 14.18
CA ARG A 364 -17.25 -4.01 15.11
C ARG A 364 -16.83 -2.60 15.45
N LEU A 365 -17.75 -1.83 15.98
CA LEU A 365 -17.49 -0.49 16.53
C LEU A 365 -17.73 -0.51 18.04
N VAL A 366 -16.74 -0.07 18.81
CA VAL A 366 -16.85 0.09 20.26
C VAL A 366 -16.48 1.54 20.59
N GLU A 367 -17.41 2.30 21.12
CA GLU A 367 -17.24 3.75 21.35
C GLU A 367 -16.75 4.50 20.10
N GLY A 368 -17.17 4.05 18.91
CA GLY A 368 -16.76 4.58 17.62
C GLY A 368 -15.42 4.06 17.10
N GLU A 369 -14.62 3.33 17.89
CA GLU A 369 -13.39 2.69 17.44
C GLU A 369 -13.69 1.49 16.55
N ILE A 370 -13.03 1.41 15.41
CA ILE A 370 -13.03 0.24 14.53
C ILE A 370 -12.17 -0.85 15.17
N GLN A 371 -12.79 -1.99 15.48
CA GLN A 371 -12.11 -3.17 15.99
C GLN A 371 -12.30 -4.35 15.03
N VAL A 372 -11.22 -5.10 14.80
CA VAL A 372 -11.16 -6.12 13.74
C VAL A 372 -10.65 -7.44 14.30
N LYS A 373 -11.31 -8.55 13.95
CA LYS A 373 -10.87 -9.91 14.28
C LYS A 373 -10.99 -10.80 13.04
N GLY A 374 -9.98 -11.62 12.77
CA GLY A 374 -10.04 -12.54 11.63
C GLY A 374 -8.68 -13.02 11.17
N LYS A 375 -8.69 -13.77 10.07
CA LYS A 375 -7.49 -14.41 9.52
C LYS A 375 -6.47 -13.43 8.96
N SER A 376 -6.88 -12.21 8.61
CA SER A 376 -5.98 -11.16 8.11
C SER A 376 -5.26 -10.39 9.20
N VAL A 377 -5.62 -10.58 10.47
CA VAL A 377 -5.07 -9.83 11.61
C VAL A 377 -3.71 -10.38 12.01
N MET A 378 -2.76 -9.49 12.28
CA MET A 378 -1.38 -9.80 12.64
C MET A 378 -1.26 -10.75 13.85
N MET A 379 -0.11 -11.41 13.95
CA MET A 379 0.27 -12.20 15.12
C MET A 379 0.60 -11.32 16.34
N GLY A 380 1.07 -10.10 16.11
CA GLY A 380 1.51 -9.14 17.12
C GLY A 380 2.71 -8.32 16.65
N TYR A 381 3.35 -7.59 17.56
CA TYR A 381 4.56 -6.82 17.31
C TYR A 381 5.81 -7.60 17.75
N TYR A 382 6.79 -7.70 16.86
CA TYR A 382 8.02 -8.44 17.09
C TYR A 382 8.79 -7.90 18.31
N LYS A 383 9.16 -8.79 19.24
CA LYS A 383 9.84 -8.47 20.52
C LYS A 383 9.09 -7.43 21.40
N LYS A 384 7.81 -7.20 21.19
CA LYS A 384 7.01 -6.18 21.90
C LYS A 384 5.72 -6.78 22.47
N PRO A 385 5.82 -7.65 23.50
CA PRO A 385 4.63 -8.35 24.04
C PRO A 385 3.65 -7.39 24.74
N GLU A 386 4.13 -6.34 25.39
CA GLU A 386 3.27 -5.37 26.08
C GLU A 386 2.45 -4.54 25.07
N GLU A 387 3.10 -4.05 24.00
CA GLU A 387 2.42 -3.32 22.93
C GLU A 387 1.45 -4.23 22.16
N THR A 388 1.81 -5.51 22.01
CA THR A 388 0.91 -6.52 21.43
C THR A 388 -0.33 -6.69 22.30
N ALA A 389 -0.17 -6.94 23.60
CA ALA A 389 -1.28 -7.08 24.52
C ALA A 389 -2.17 -5.81 24.55
N ALA A 390 -1.55 -4.62 24.51
CA ALA A 390 -2.27 -3.36 24.46
C ALA A 390 -3.04 -3.13 23.15
N ALA A 391 -2.60 -3.74 22.03
CA ALA A 391 -3.27 -3.62 20.74
C ALA A 391 -4.54 -4.48 20.61
N PHE A 392 -4.71 -5.50 21.44
CA PHE A 392 -5.87 -6.38 21.39
C PHE A 392 -6.82 -6.16 22.56
N THR A 393 -8.07 -6.51 22.34
CA THR A 393 -9.08 -6.64 23.41
C THR A 393 -8.97 -8.02 24.05
N GLU A 394 -9.58 -8.21 25.23
CA GLU A 394 -9.59 -9.51 25.93
C GLU A 394 -10.24 -10.63 25.08
N ASP A 395 -11.22 -10.29 24.25
CA ASP A 395 -11.90 -11.23 23.34
C ASP A 395 -11.24 -11.34 21.95
N GLY A 396 -10.03 -10.75 21.78
CA GLY A 396 -9.11 -10.95 20.65
C GLY A 396 -9.40 -10.11 19.41
N TYR A 397 -10.07 -8.95 19.53
CA TYR A 397 -10.15 -7.97 18.44
C TYR A 397 -8.95 -7.04 18.48
N LEU A 398 -8.36 -6.78 17.33
CA LEU A 398 -7.38 -5.72 17.13
C LEU A 398 -8.07 -4.35 17.24
N LYS A 399 -7.57 -3.50 18.11
CA LYS A 399 -7.94 -2.09 18.21
C LYS A 399 -7.17 -1.32 17.15
N THR A 400 -7.87 -0.77 16.14
CA THR A 400 -7.19 -0.08 15.03
C THR A 400 -6.70 1.32 15.42
N GLY A 401 -7.29 1.91 16.45
CA GLY A 401 -7.11 3.31 16.82
C GLY A 401 -7.77 4.27 15.83
N ASP A 402 -8.48 3.76 14.83
CA ASP A 402 -9.26 4.55 13.88
C ASP A 402 -10.73 4.57 14.29
N LEU A 403 -11.37 5.73 14.13
CA LEU A 403 -12.80 5.92 14.35
C LEU A 403 -13.58 5.67 13.07
N GLY A 404 -14.79 5.15 13.21
CA GLY A 404 -15.63 4.87 12.05
C GLY A 404 -17.12 4.76 12.34
N ARG A 405 -17.86 4.57 11.26
CA ARG A 405 -19.28 4.22 11.27
C ARG A 405 -19.61 3.30 10.12
N PHE A 406 -20.67 2.51 10.27
CA PHE A 406 -21.22 1.71 9.17
C PHE A 406 -22.25 2.50 8.36
N ASN A 407 -22.58 2.01 7.16
CA ASN A 407 -23.82 2.33 6.48
C ASN A 407 -24.99 1.59 7.15
N SER A 408 -26.24 1.79 6.66
CA SER A 408 -27.45 1.26 7.30
C SER A 408 -27.56 -0.26 7.35
N ASP A 409 -26.91 -0.97 6.44
CA ASP A 409 -26.92 -2.44 6.34
C ASP A 409 -25.59 -3.10 6.78
N GLU A 410 -24.70 -2.31 7.34
CA GLU A 410 -23.38 -2.73 7.85
C GLU A 410 -22.52 -3.49 6.85
N THR A 411 -22.63 -3.10 5.58
CA THR A 411 -21.80 -3.66 4.49
C THR A 411 -20.58 -2.81 4.18
N HIS A 412 -20.69 -1.48 4.40
CA HIS A 412 -19.65 -0.51 4.09
C HIS A 412 -19.19 0.23 5.35
N LEU A 413 -17.89 0.52 5.40
CA LEU A 413 -17.24 1.22 6.50
C LEU A 413 -16.88 2.65 6.08
N TYR A 414 -17.08 3.60 6.97
CA TYR A 414 -16.62 4.98 6.85
C TYR A 414 -15.60 5.25 7.95
N VAL A 415 -14.36 5.51 7.59
CA VAL A 415 -13.34 5.98 8.54
C VAL A 415 -13.54 7.48 8.76
N THR A 416 -13.79 7.87 10.01
CA THR A 416 -14.11 9.26 10.37
C THR A 416 -12.95 10.01 11.00
N GLY A 417 -11.98 9.31 11.60
CA GLY A 417 -10.81 9.94 12.21
C GLY A 417 -9.91 8.95 12.92
N ARG A 418 -9.01 9.50 13.76
CA ARG A 418 -8.14 8.71 14.64
C ARG A 418 -8.29 9.10 16.08
N ILE A 419 -8.40 8.12 16.99
CA ILE A 419 -8.56 8.33 18.44
C ILE A 419 -7.46 9.26 18.99
N LYS A 420 -6.21 9.01 18.63
CA LYS A 420 -5.06 9.81 19.12
C LYS A 420 -5.02 11.25 18.61
N ASN A 421 -5.77 11.56 17.55
CA ASN A 421 -5.83 12.90 16.97
C ASN A 421 -7.05 13.68 17.49
N LEU A 422 -7.93 13.03 18.26
CA LEU A 422 -9.10 13.70 18.82
C LEU A 422 -8.69 14.96 19.58
N ILE A 423 -9.33 16.05 19.26
CA ILE A 423 -9.28 17.29 20.02
C ILE A 423 -10.27 17.14 21.17
N ILE A 424 -9.74 17.21 22.39
CA ILE A 424 -10.56 17.15 23.61
C ILE A 424 -10.63 18.58 24.15
N LEU A 425 -11.81 19.18 24.07
CA LEU A 425 -12.07 20.51 24.60
C LEU A 425 -12.37 20.47 26.10
N SER A 426 -12.23 21.61 26.77
CA SER A 426 -12.48 21.76 28.20
C SER A 426 -13.92 21.42 28.62
N ASN A 427 -14.86 21.51 27.69
CA ASN A 427 -16.26 21.10 27.88
C ASN A 427 -16.50 19.58 27.80
N GLY A 428 -15.42 18.78 27.59
CA GLY A 428 -15.46 17.31 27.47
C GLY A 428 -15.85 16.79 26.10
N GLU A 429 -16.07 17.66 25.11
CA GLU A 429 -16.40 17.23 23.74
C GLU A 429 -15.14 16.72 22.99
N ASN A 430 -15.33 15.61 22.29
CA ASN A 430 -14.30 14.98 21.45
C ASN A 430 -14.57 15.31 19.98
N ILE A 431 -13.62 15.98 19.32
CA ILE A 431 -13.74 16.41 17.93
C ILE A 431 -12.68 15.71 17.08
N SER A 432 -13.10 15.01 16.03
CA SER A 432 -12.16 14.51 15.02
C SER A 432 -11.72 15.67 14.12
N PRO A 433 -10.44 16.04 14.12
CA PRO A 433 -9.94 17.06 13.21
C PRO A 433 -10.07 16.63 11.75
N GLU A 434 -9.94 15.33 11.48
CA GLU A 434 -10.07 14.78 10.13
C GLU A 434 -11.48 15.00 9.54
N GLU A 435 -12.53 14.98 10.36
CA GLU A 435 -13.90 15.29 9.88
C GLU A 435 -14.02 16.73 9.41
N LEU A 436 -13.37 17.68 10.10
CA LEU A 436 -13.36 19.09 9.72
C LEU A 436 -12.47 19.32 8.48
N GLU A 437 -11.31 18.68 8.42
CA GLU A 437 -10.39 18.76 7.28
C GLU A 437 -11.01 18.20 5.99
N LYS A 438 -11.83 17.16 6.09
CA LYS A 438 -12.57 16.59 4.93
C LYS A 438 -13.47 17.61 4.22
N LYS A 439 -13.94 18.64 4.90
CA LYS A 439 -14.75 19.69 4.29
C LYS A 439 -13.99 20.53 3.27
N PHE A 440 -12.67 20.51 3.33
CA PHE A 440 -11.77 21.27 2.46
C PHE A 440 -11.06 20.39 1.42
N VAL A 441 -11.33 19.09 1.37
CA VAL A 441 -10.59 18.14 0.53
C VAL A 441 -10.68 18.45 -0.97
N ASP A 442 -11.79 19.05 -1.41
CA ASP A 442 -12.02 19.44 -2.80
C ASP A 442 -11.58 20.88 -3.11
N GLU A 443 -11.05 21.61 -2.10
CA GLU A 443 -10.61 22.98 -2.25
C GLU A 443 -9.18 23.04 -2.80
N LYS A 444 -9.07 23.27 -4.11
CA LYS A 444 -7.79 23.21 -4.85
C LYS A 444 -6.77 24.29 -4.49
N VAL A 445 -7.20 25.36 -3.81
CA VAL A 445 -6.29 26.39 -3.27
C VAL A 445 -5.55 25.88 -2.03
N ILE A 446 -6.00 24.79 -1.42
CA ILE A 446 -5.39 24.17 -0.26
C ILE A 446 -4.51 23.00 -0.71
N LYS A 447 -3.18 23.13 -0.55
CA LYS A 447 -2.26 21.98 -0.72
C LYS A 447 -2.26 21.06 0.50
N GLU A 448 -2.28 21.67 1.69
CA GLU A 448 -2.23 20.94 2.96
C GLU A 448 -3.01 21.71 4.02
N ILE A 449 -3.73 20.97 4.86
CA ILE A 449 -4.49 21.53 5.98
C ILE A 449 -4.33 20.65 7.21
N ILE A 450 -4.26 21.29 8.37
CA ILE A 450 -4.41 20.68 9.68
C ILE A 450 -5.42 21.47 10.48
N VAL A 451 -6.34 20.75 11.11
CA VAL A 451 -7.23 21.26 12.14
C VAL A 451 -6.71 20.85 13.51
N SER A 452 -6.68 21.76 14.45
CA SER A 452 -6.18 21.57 15.80
C SER A 452 -6.94 22.44 16.81
N ALA A 453 -6.55 22.42 18.07
CA ALA A 453 -7.07 23.33 19.08
C ALA A 453 -6.00 24.32 19.55
N GLU A 454 -6.38 25.58 19.67
CA GLU A 454 -5.60 26.63 20.29
C GLU A 454 -6.48 27.39 21.31
N ASN A 455 -6.03 27.52 22.55
CA ASN A 455 -6.79 28.15 23.63
C ASN A 455 -8.24 27.64 23.74
N ASP A 456 -8.43 26.32 23.67
CA ASP A 456 -9.73 25.64 23.75
C ASP A 456 -10.70 26.00 22.61
N ARG A 457 -10.16 26.43 21.46
CA ARG A 457 -10.91 26.73 20.23
C ARG A 457 -10.33 25.96 19.05
N ILE A 458 -11.19 25.56 18.14
CA ILE A 458 -10.76 24.91 16.91
C ILE A 458 -10.15 25.93 15.96
N VAL A 459 -8.96 25.63 15.46
CA VAL A 459 -8.25 26.44 14.47
C VAL A 459 -7.82 25.57 13.28
N CYS A 460 -7.63 26.16 12.11
CA CYS A 460 -7.02 25.49 10.98
C CYS A 460 -5.76 26.19 10.52
N GLU A 461 -4.75 25.40 10.17
CA GLU A 461 -3.51 25.87 9.59
C GLU A 461 -3.41 25.33 8.16
N VAL A 462 -3.18 26.19 7.18
CA VAL A 462 -3.25 25.89 5.76
C VAL A 462 -1.96 26.26 5.04
N PHE A 463 -1.42 25.34 4.28
CA PHE A 463 -0.40 25.61 3.27
C PHE A 463 -1.08 25.72 1.89
N PRO A 464 -1.14 26.94 1.29
CA PRO A 464 -1.90 27.17 0.07
C PRO A 464 -1.16 26.78 -1.21
N ASP A 465 -1.90 26.56 -2.29
CA ASP A 465 -1.39 26.50 -3.67
C ASP A 465 -1.46 27.89 -4.31
N GLU A 466 -0.43 28.69 -4.11
CA GLU A 466 -0.35 30.05 -4.66
C GLU A 466 -0.38 30.06 -6.20
N GLU A 467 0.22 29.06 -6.85
CA GLU A 467 0.23 28.96 -8.33
C GLU A 467 -1.18 28.69 -8.84
N TYR A 468 -1.89 27.75 -8.21
CA TYR A 468 -3.27 27.48 -8.56
C TYR A 468 -4.17 28.71 -8.30
N ALA A 469 -4.05 29.34 -7.13
CA ALA A 469 -4.81 30.55 -6.79
C ALA A 469 -4.64 31.64 -7.85
N LYS A 470 -3.42 31.94 -8.26
CA LYS A 470 -3.12 32.88 -9.34
C LYS A 470 -3.75 32.45 -10.68
N SER A 471 -3.71 31.16 -11.01
CA SER A 471 -4.24 30.63 -12.27
C SER A 471 -5.76 30.77 -12.41
N VAL A 472 -6.48 30.89 -11.29
CA VAL A 472 -7.95 31.06 -11.23
C VAL A 472 -8.38 32.48 -10.82
N GLY A 473 -7.42 33.43 -10.72
CA GLY A 473 -7.69 34.85 -10.48
C GLY A 473 -7.98 35.20 -9.02
N ILE A 474 -7.55 34.38 -8.05
CA ILE A 474 -7.66 34.70 -6.62
C ILE A 474 -6.49 35.58 -6.21
N GLU A 475 -6.75 36.84 -5.94
CA GLU A 475 -5.73 37.82 -5.55
C GLU A 475 -5.44 37.79 -4.04
N ASN A 476 -6.48 37.59 -3.21
CA ASN A 476 -6.36 37.50 -1.76
C ASN A 476 -6.72 36.09 -1.27
N ILE A 477 -5.69 35.27 -1.10
CA ILE A 477 -5.85 33.87 -0.68
C ILE A 477 -6.43 33.77 0.74
N GLU A 478 -6.03 34.65 1.65
CA GLU A 478 -6.50 34.64 3.03
C GLU A 478 -8.00 34.92 3.11
N GLU A 479 -8.46 35.95 2.44
CA GLU A 479 -9.89 36.33 2.39
C GLU A 479 -10.73 35.22 1.76
N TYR A 480 -10.24 34.64 0.66
CA TYR A 480 -10.88 33.50 0.00
C TYR A 480 -11.02 32.31 0.93
N LEU A 481 -9.94 31.91 1.63
CA LEU A 481 -9.96 30.77 2.54
C LEU A 481 -10.78 31.03 3.81
N LEU A 482 -10.83 32.26 4.31
CA LEU A 482 -11.75 32.67 5.40
C LEU A 482 -13.22 32.49 5.00
N GLU A 483 -13.56 32.75 3.74
CA GLU A 483 -14.92 32.49 3.24
C GLU A 483 -15.19 30.98 3.23
N LYS A 484 -14.24 30.15 2.78
CA LYS A 484 -14.35 28.69 2.83
C LYS A 484 -14.50 28.14 4.24
N VAL A 485 -13.80 28.71 5.21
CA VAL A 485 -13.98 28.38 6.64
C VAL A 485 -15.39 28.72 7.10
N ARG A 486 -15.93 29.90 6.74
CA ARG A 486 -17.33 30.24 7.05
C ARG A 486 -18.33 29.28 6.42
N GLU A 487 -18.07 28.86 5.18
CA GLU A 487 -18.89 27.83 4.51
C GLU A 487 -18.83 26.47 5.25
N ALA A 488 -17.63 26.04 5.65
CA ALA A 488 -17.41 24.79 6.39
C ALA A 488 -18.07 24.79 7.77
N ASN A 489 -18.17 25.96 8.41
CA ASN A 489 -18.83 26.13 9.72
C ASN A 489 -20.38 26.12 9.62
N ARG A 490 -20.96 26.28 8.44
CA ARG A 490 -22.42 26.29 8.31
C ARG A 490 -23.04 24.99 8.80
N GLY A 491 -23.89 25.09 9.84
CA GLY A 491 -24.59 23.95 10.45
C GLY A 491 -23.77 23.17 11.46
N GLU A 492 -22.53 23.59 11.73
CA GLU A 492 -21.77 23.04 12.85
C GLU A 492 -22.29 23.59 14.18
N LYS A 493 -22.06 22.81 15.25
CA LYS A 493 -22.25 23.31 16.61
C LYS A 493 -21.13 24.29 16.97
N SER A 494 -21.41 25.30 17.78
CA SER A 494 -20.47 26.38 18.10
C SER A 494 -19.10 25.92 18.58
N TYR A 495 -19.03 24.82 19.32
CA TYR A 495 -17.76 24.26 19.80
C TYR A 495 -16.96 23.52 18.73
N ARG A 496 -17.57 23.21 17.57
CA ARG A 496 -16.91 22.58 16.42
C ARG A 496 -16.53 23.59 15.32
N GLU A 497 -16.96 24.83 15.44
CA GLU A 497 -16.64 25.85 14.45
C GLU A 497 -15.14 26.19 14.47
N ILE A 498 -14.55 26.25 13.28
CA ILE A 498 -13.17 26.71 13.09
C ILE A 498 -13.16 28.22 13.35
N SER A 499 -12.51 28.64 14.42
CA SER A 499 -12.51 30.02 14.92
C SER A 499 -11.40 30.89 14.32
N ALA A 500 -10.33 30.29 13.81
CA ALA A 500 -9.21 30.99 13.19
C ALA A 500 -8.57 30.17 12.06
N LEU A 501 -8.00 30.91 11.09
CA LEU A 501 -7.21 30.39 9.97
C LEU A 501 -5.79 30.95 10.08
N HIS A 502 -4.79 30.07 10.00
CA HIS A 502 -3.38 30.43 9.92
C HIS A 502 -2.79 30.00 8.59
N LEU A 503 -2.17 30.90 7.84
CA LEU A 503 -1.50 30.59 6.59
C LEU A 503 -0.04 30.23 6.82
N ARG A 504 0.39 29.13 6.21
CA ARG A 504 1.79 28.71 6.17
C ARG A 504 2.48 29.19 4.91
N THR A 505 3.76 29.48 5.05
CA THR A 505 4.66 29.76 3.92
C THR A 505 5.47 28.53 3.50
N THR A 506 5.46 27.46 4.30
CA THR A 506 6.20 26.22 4.06
C THR A 506 5.29 25.00 4.27
N PRO A 507 5.50 23.90 3.52
CA PRO A 507 4.75 22.65 3.71
C PRO A 507 4.89 22.09 5.12
N PHE A 508 3.91 21.29 5.54
CA PHE A 508 4.03 20.54 6.79
C PHE A 508 5.11 19.46 6.71
N PRO A 509 5.79 19.13 7.83
CA PRO A 509 6.66 17.96 7.92
C PRO A 509 5.90 16.68 7.61
N LYS A 510 6.47 15.82 6.78
CA LYS A 510 5.83 14.57 6.35
C LYS A 510 6.61 13.33 6.76
N THR A 511 5.91 12.21 6.83
CA THR A 511 6.52 10.88 6.92
C THR A 511 7.09 10.47 5.55
N THR A 512 7.87 9.38 5.49
CA THR A 512 8.36 8.77 4.25
C THR A 512 7.22 8.35 3.30
N THR A 513 6.02 8.14 3.83
CA THR A 513 4.80 7.82 3.07
C THR A 513 3.98 9.05 2.67
N GLY A 514 4.50 10.26 2.89
CA GLY A 514 3.84 11.52 2.52
C GLY A 514 2.75 12.00 3.48
N LYS A 515 2.50 11.30 4.60
CA LYS A 515 1.51 11.72 5.61
C LYS A 515 2.06 12.85 6.47
N ILE A 516 1.25 13.86 6.77
CA ILE A 516 1.62 14.98 7.61
C ILE A 516 1.87 14.50 9.06
N LYS A 517 3.00 14.94 9.66
CA LYS A 517 3.35 14.68 11.05
C LYS A 517 2.68 15.68 11.96
N ARG A 518 1.59 15.30 12.64
CA ARG A 518 0.83 16.18 13.54
C ARG A 518 1.57 16.53 14.85
N ASN A 519 2.46 15.65 15.32
CA ASN A 519 3.13 15.82 16.63
C ASN A 519 4.21 16.91 16.67
N ASN A 520 4.60 17.49 15.54
CA ASN A 520 5.63 18.54 15.45
C ASN A 520 5.05 19.94 15.26
N ILE A 521 3.74 20.10 15.43
CA ILE A 521 3.08 21.39 15.30
C ILE A 521 2.96 21.94 16.72
N ARG A 522 3.92 22.78 17.11
CA ARG A 522 3.85 23.56 18.34
C ARG A 522 3.25 24.92 17.98
N TYR A 523 2.20 25.27 18.66
CA TYR A 523 1.59 26.59 18.66
C TYR A 523 2.18 27.46 19.77
#